data_737d8cecf3a3c1093972f5cb5c81c40d
#
_entry.id   737d8cecf3a3c1093972f5cb5c81c40d
#
_cell.length_a   1.000
_cell.length_b   1.000
_cell.length_c   1.000
_cell.angle_alpha   90.00
_cell.angle_beta   90.00
_cell.angle_gamma   90.00
#
_symmetry.space_group_name_H-M   'P 1'
#
loop_
_entity.id
_entity.type
_entity.pdbx_description
1 polymer ?
#
loop_
_entity_poly.entity_id
_entity_poly.type
_entity_poly.pdbx_seq_one_letter_code
_entity_poly.pdbx_strand_id
1 'polypeptide(L)'
;EKTPPSGQANSKAYPFSIIYNQPPLFSLFRLVSLGPGILIFILLISCATAYALIKYLNKNATPAETLRRAITNGEIVPFYQPVVNGREGTLRGVEVLARWKHPRSGYIPPASFIPLAEKSDLIIPLTQSLMRQVVAHMNAIAHRLPEGFHIGINFSASHITSPDFVAECLKFKESFRHPALNLVIEVTEREPLNVDDDLVQRL
;
A
#
# COMPACT_ATOMS: atom_id res chain seq x y z
N GLU A 1 -44.43 51.17 1.97
CA GLU A 1 -43.15 51.94 1.89
C GLU A 1 -42.59 51.73 0.47
N LYS A 2 -42.71 52.83 -0.39
CA LYS A 2 -42.26 52.76 -1.79
C LYS A 2 -40.74 52.85 -1.82
N THR A 3 -40.10 51.81 -2.28
CA THR A 3 -38.63 51.86 -2.55
C THR A 3 -38.33 52.98 -3.54
N PRO A 4 -37.31 53.80 -3.29
CA PRO A 4 -36.93 54.88 -4.20
C PRO A 4 -36.51 54.32 -5.56
N PRO A 5 -36.83 55.02 -6.67
CA PRO A 5 -36.47 54.57 -8.00
C PRO A 5 -34.97 54.50 -8.18
N SER A 6 -34.46 53.43 -8.80
CA SER A 6 -33.03 53.18 -8.99
C SER A 6 -32.38 54.02 -10.09
N GLY A 7 -33.17 54.67 -10.94
CA GLY A 7 -32.65 55.59 -11.95
C GLY A 7 -33.79 56.40 -12.59
N GLN A 8 -33.46 57.60 -13.08
CA GLN A 8 -34.34 58.47 -13.84
C GLN A 8 -33.59 58.93 -15.08
N ALA A 9 -34.24 58.78 -16.23
CA ALA A 9 -33.74 59.31 -17.49
C ALA A 9 -34.72 60.34 -18.03
N ASN A 10 -34.27 61.56 -18.28
CA ASN A 10 -35.06 62.66 -18.80
C ASN A 10 -34.89 62.79 -20.32
N SER A 11 -35.99 62.89 -21.05
CA SER A 11 -35.92 63.19 -22.50
C SER A 11 -35.48 64.64 -22.73
N LYS A 12 -34.57 64.87 -23.65
CA LYS A 12 -34.14 66.20 -24.06
C LYS A 12 -35.09 66.87 -25.07
N ALA A 13 -35.96 66.06 -25.72
CA ALA A 13 -36.81 66.53 -26.82
C ALA A 13 -38.28 66.66 -26.42
N TYR A 14 -38.72 66.03 -25.35
CA TYR A 14 -40.14 65.97 -24.89
C TYR A 14 -40.24 66.07 -23.38
N PRO A 15 -41.33 66.59 -22.83
CA PRO A 15 -41.51 66.84 -21.40
C PRO A 15 -41.91 65.55 -20.62
N PHE A 16 -41.12 64.48 -20.75
CA PHE A 16 -41.33 63.26 -19.96
C PHE A 16 -39.99 62.72 -19.41
N SER A 17 -40.09 62.04 -18.28
CA SER A 17 -39.00 61.28 -17.66
C SER A 17 -39.41 59.83 -17.43
N ILE A 18 -38.51 58.90 -17.66
CA ILE A 18 -38.69 57.52 -17.40
C ILE A 18 -38.01 57.20 -16.05
N ILE A 19 -38.82 56.65 -15.14
CA ILE A 19 -38.36 56.14 -13.87
C ILE A 19 -38.27 54.64 -14.01
N TYR A 20 -37.12 54.06 -13.78
CA TYR A 20 -36.95 52.63 -13.85
C TYR A 20 -36.34 52.08 -12.55
N ASN A 21 -36.84 50.89 -12.17
CA ASN A 21 -36.24 50.11 -11.08
C ASN A 21 -35.31 49.05 -11.70
N GLN A 22 -34.04 49.17 -11.46
CA GLN A 22 -33.15 48.03 -11.77
C GLN A 22 -33.37 46.95 -10.72
N PRO A 23 -33.65 45.71 -11.15
CA PRO A 23 -33.58 44.59 -10.21
C PRO A 23 -32.17 44.54 -9.62
N PRO A 24 -32.01 44.27 -8.33
CA PRO A 24 -30.67 44.19 -7.73
C PRO A 24 -29.88 43.08 -8.48
N LEU A 25 -28.96 43.49 -9.33
CA LEU A 25 -27.97 42.57 -9.90
C LEU A 25 -27.32 41.84 -8.72
N PHE A 26 -27.37 40.53 -8.72
CA PHE A 26 -26.65 39.70 -7.80
C PHE A 26 -25.14 39.96 -8.03
N SER A 27 -24.62 41.00 -7.41
CA SER A 27 -23.21 41.32 -7.50
C SER A 27 -22.47 40.40 -6.53
N LEU A 28 -21.34 39.86 -6.98
CA LEU A 28 -20.38 39.15 -6.11
C LEU A 28 -20.07 39.96 -4.84
N PHE A 29 -20.17 41.28 -4.91
CA PHE A 29 -19.99 42.21 -3.79
C PHE A 29 -21.06 42.04 -2.69
N ARG A 30 -22.31 41.66 -3.03
CA ARG A 30 -23.34 41.33 -2.02
C ARG A 30 -23.09 39.96 -1.37
N LEU A 31 -22.51 39.01 -2.10
CA LEU A 31 -22.09 37.72 -1.51
C LEU A 31 -21.01 37.93 -0.44
N VAL A 32 -20.06 38.83 -0.67
CA VAL A 32 -19.02 39.19 0.28
C VAL A 32 -19.56 40.01 1.45
N SER A 33 -20.61 40.83 1.24
CA SER A 33 -21.26 41.62 2.29
C SER A 33 -22.18 40.81 3.20
N LEU A 34 -22.54 39.56 2.83
CA LEU A 34 -23.28 38.62 3.68
C LEU A 34 -22.47 38.09 4.89
N GLY A 35 -21.26 38.61 5.05
CA GLY A 35 -20.43 38.42 6.22
C GLY A 35 -19.53 37.17 6.18
N PRO A 36 -18.45 37.19 6.96
CA PRO A 36 -17.48 36.09 7.03
C PRO A 36 -18.08 34.75 7.44
N GLY A 37 -19.26 34.75 8.06
CA GLY A 37 -19.97 33.54 8.47
C GLY A 37 -20.35 32.61 7.32
N ILE A 38 -20.78 33.15 6.17
CA ILE A 38 -21.16 32.31 5.01
C ILE A 38 -19.94 31.70 4.35
N LEU A 39 -18.83 32.44 4.25
CA LEU A 39 -17.57 31.91 3.71
C LEU A 39 -17.03 30.78 4.59
N ILE A 40 -17.09 30.95 5.91
CA ILE A 40 -16.69 29.90 6.87
C ILE A 40 -17.62 28.69 6.73
N PHE A 41 -18.92 28.89 6.59
CA PHE A 41 -19.89 27.80 6.42
C PHE A 41 -19.64 27.00 5.12
N ILE A 42 -19.39 27.68 3.99
CA ILE A 42 -19.04 27.03 2.71
C ILE A 42 -17.73 26.27 2.85
N LEU A 43 -16.73 26.84 3.52
CA LEU A 43 -15.44 26.17 3.75
C LEU A 43 -15.62 24.89 4.60
N LEU A 44 -16.40 24.97 5.68
CA LEU A 44 -16.68 23.81 6.54
C LEU A 44 -17.43 22.70 5.79
N ILE A 45 -18.42 23.05 4.96
CA ILE A 45 -19.12 22.06 4.13
C ILE A 45 -18.15 21.44 3.10
N SER A 46 -17.32 22.25 2.46
CA SER A 46 -16.32 21.75 1.49
C SER A 46 -15.31 20.81 2.17
N CYS A 47 -14.82 21.14 3.33
CA CYS A 47 -13.93 20.29 4.11
C CYS A 47 -14.62 18.99 4.57
N ALA A 48 -15.86 19.09 5.03
CA ALA A 48 -16.65 17.93 5.45
C ALA A 48 -16.95 16.98 4.27
N THR A 49 -17.32 17.51 3.11
CA THR A 49 -17.58 16.72 1.90
C THR A 49 -16.29 16.09 1.37
N ALA A 50 -15.17 16.81 1.33
CA ALA A 50 -13.87 16.27 0.96
C ALA A 50 -13.44 15.16 1.93
N TYR A 51 -13.56 15.36 3.23
CA TYR A 51 -13.29 14.33 4.24
C TYR A 51 -14.17 13.09 4.08
N ALA A 52 -15.48 13.30 3.88
CA ALA A 52 -16.43 12.20 3.67
C ALA A 52 -16.10 11.43 2.39
N LEU A 53 -15.74 12.12 1.31
CA LEU A 53 -15.35 11.50 0.04
C LEU A 53 -14.05 10.70 0.19
N ILE A 54 -13.02 11.25 0.84
CA ILE A 54 -11.77 10.54 1.12
C ILE A 54 -12.05 9.29 1.97
N LYS A 55 -12.88 9.42 3.01
CA LYS A 55 -13.26 8.30 3.87
C LYS A 55 -14.05 7.24 3.10
N TYR A 56 -14.96 7.66 2.21
CA TYR A 56 -15.74 6.75 1.36
C TYR A 56 -14.84 6.00 0.37
N LEU A 57 -13.94 6.69 -0.33
CA LEU A 57 -12.99 6.08 -1.26
C LEU A 57 -12.04 5.09 -0.55
N ASN A 58 -11.59 5.42 0.65
CA ASN A 58 -10.74 4.53 1.45
C ASN A 58 -11.49 3.34 2.09
N LYS A 59 -12.80 3.46 2.29
CA LYS A 59 -13.63 2.40 2.89
C LYS A 59 -13.88 1.23 1.92
N ASN A 60 -13.73 1.46 0.63
CA ASN A 60 -14.01 0.47 -0.43
C ASN A 60 -12.78 -0.33 -0.86
N ALA A 61 -11.62 -0.13 -0.23
CA ALA A 61 -10.47 -1.00 -0.48
C ALA A 61 -10.76 -2.39 0.09
N THR A 62 -10.82 -3.40 -0.78
CA THR A 62 -10.96 -4.80 -0.34
C THR A 62 -9.74 -5.19 0.50
N PRO A 63 -9.87 -6.20 1.40
CA PRO A 63 -8.70 -6.69 2.13
C PRO A 63 -7.54 -7.10 1.21
N ALA A 64 -7.84 -7.67 0.05
CA ALA A 64 -6.84 -8.04 -0.96
C ALA A 64 -6.14 -6.81 -1.55
N GLU A 65 -6.87 -5.75 -1.86
CA GLU A 65 -6.29 -4.49 -2.36
C GLU A 65 -5.43 -3.80 -1.31
N THR A 66 -5.85 -3.85 -0.03
CA THR A 66 -5.06 -3.34 1.09
C THR A 66 -3.75 -4.09 1.22
N LEU A 67 -3.79 -5.43 1.13
CA LEU A 67 -2.59 -6.27 1.16
C LEU A 67 -1.69 -6.02 -0.05
N ARG A 68 -2.26 -5.88 -1.25
CA ARG A 68 -1.51 -5.53 -2.47
C ARG A 68 -0.73 -4.23 -2.30
N ARG A 69 -1.37 -3.20 -1.77
CA ARG A 69 -0.70 -1.91 -1.46
C ARG A 69 0.39 -2.08 -0.42
N ALA A 70 0.16 -2.86 0.63
CA ALA A 70 1.15 -3.15 1.65
C ALA A 70 2.41 -3.82 1.08
N ILE A 71 2.24 -4.78 0.16
CA ILE A 71 3.36 -5.43 -0.55
C ILE A 71 4.13 -4.40 -1.39
N THR A 72 3.41 -3.58 -2.17
CA THR A 72 4.03 -2.55 -3.03
C THR A 72 4.77 -1.49 -2.23
N ASN A 73 4.23 -1.11 -1.08
CA ASN A 73 4.84 -0.10 -0.19
C ASN A 73 5.97 -0.67 0.68
N GLY A 74 6.27 -1.97 0.61
CA GLY A 74 7.29 -2.60 1.45
C GLY A 74 6.90 -2.70 2.93
N GLU A 75 5.60 -2.71 3.24
CA GLU A 75 5.09 -2.88 4.60
C GLU A 75 5.18 -4.34 5.09
N ILE A 76 5.31 -5.30 4.16
CA ILE A 76 5.61 -6.69 4.48
C ILE A 76 7.12 -6.81 4.64
N VAL A 77 7.57 -7.04 5.86
CA VAL A 77 8.99 -7.01 6.21
C VAL A 77 9.48 -8.37 6.72
N PRO A 78 10.75 -8.73 6.47
CA PRO A 78 11.34 -9.95 6.99
C PRO A 78 11.75 -9.79 8.46
N PHE A 79 11.34 -10.74 9.29
CA PHE A 79 11.93 -11.02 10.60
C PHE A 79 12.80 -12.25 10.46
N TYR A 80 13.84 -12.35 11.29
CA TYR A 80 14.81 -13.41 11.20
C TYR A 80 14.82 -14.21 12.49
N GLN A 81 14.48 -15.50 12.40
CA GLN A 81 14.57 -16.45 13.48
C GLN A 81 15.90 -17.20 13.38
N PRO A 82 16.79 -17.12 14.39
CA PRO A 82 18.09 -17.79 14.34
C PRO A 82 17.94 -19.31 14.29
N VAL A 83 18.71 -19.95 13.41
CA VAL A 83 18.89 -21.39 13.33
C VAL A 83 20.29 -21.71 13.88
N VAL A 84 20.37 -22.46 14.96
CA VAL A 84 21.61 -22.78 15.65
C VAL A 84 21.92 -24.28 15.61
N ASN A 85 23.20 -24.64 15.60
CA ASN A 85 23.62 -26.01 15.82
C ASN A 85 23.35 -26.40 17.28
N GLY A 86 22.51 -27.40 17.50
CA GLY A 86 22.10 -27.83 18.85
C GLY A 86 23.23 -28.37 19.72
N ARG A 87 24.37 -28.81 19.13
CA ARG A 87 25.53 -29.32 19.88
C ARG A 87 26.54 -28.23 20.25
N GLU A 88 26.75 -27.31 19.33
CA GLU A 88 27.81 -26.29 19.44
C GLU A 88 27.28 -24.92 19.84
N GLY A 89 25.95 -24.69 19.77
CA GLY A 89 25.34 -23.39 19.98
C GLY A 89 25.72 -22.33 18.92
N THR A 90 26.38 -22.74 17.83
CA THR A 90 26.85 -21.84 16.78
C THR A 90 25.69 -21.48 15.84
N LEU A 91 25.65 -20.22 15.41
CA LEU A 91 24.67 -19.73 14.44
C LEU A 91 24.96 -20.34 13.06
N ARG A 92 23.97 -21.04 12.47
CA ARG A 92 24.07 -21.70 11.17
C ARG A 92 23.24 -21.01 10.09
N GLY A 93 22.22 -20.28 10.48
CA GLY A 93 21.34 -19.66 9.51
C GLY A 93 20.22 -18.86 10.18
N VAL A 94 19.29 -18.47 9.36
CA VAL A 94 18.06 -17.82 9.78
C VAL A 94 16.88 -18.35 8.97
N GLU A 95 15.73 -18.46 9.61
CA GLU A 95 14.43 -18.58 8.95
C GLU A 95 13.84 -17.18 8.76
N VAL A 96 13.32 -16.91 7.57
CA VAL A 96 12.70 -15.64 7.21
C VAL A 96 11.19 -15.71 7.47
N LEU A 97 10.74 -14.97 8.45
CA LEU A 97 9.34 -14.91 8.84
C LEU A 97 8.72 -13.58 8.41
N ALA A 98 7.70 -13.64 7.57
CA ALA A 98 6.97 -12.45 7.16
C ALA A 98 6.28 -11.77 8.33
N ARG A 99 6.31 -10.44 8.39
CA ARG A 99 5.51 -9.62 9.31
C ARG A 99 4.95 -8.43 8.54
N TRP A 100 3.67 -8.12 8.74
CA TRP A 100 3.09 -6.92 8.14
C TRP A 100 3.22 -5.75 9.12
N LYS A 101 4.09 -4.80 8.81
CA LYS A 101 4.26 -3.54 9.54
C LYS A 101 3.14 -2.58 9.15
N HIS A 102 1.94 -2.80 9.71
CA HIS A 102 0.78 -1.99 9.39
C HIS A 102 0.86 -0.61 10.09
N PRO A 103 0.60 0.52 9.38
CA PRO A 103 0.80 1.87 9.91
C PRO A 103 0.01 2.19 11.20
N ARG A 104 -1.14 1.55 11.39
CA ARG A 104 -2.03 1.79 12.55
C ARG A 104 -2.05 0.65 13.56
N SER A 105 -1.87 -0.59 13.11
CA SER A 105 -2.07 -1.80 13.95
C SER A 105 -0.74 -2.41 14.42
N GLY A 106 0.40 -1.82 14.06
CA GLY A 106 1.70 -2.40 14.36
C GLY A 106 1.99 -3.66 13.54
N TYR A 107 2.70 -4.62 14.14
CA TYR A 107 3.08 -5.84 13.43
C TYR A 107 1.96 -6.88 13.46
N ILE A 108 1.43 -7.21 12.29
CA ILE A 108 0.41 -8.24 12.09
C ILE A 108 1.12 -9.56 11.76
N PRO A 109 0.77 -10.67 12.44
CA PRO A 109 1.39 -11.98 12.23
C PRO A 109 0.95 -12.62 10.91
N PRO A 110 1.77 -13.51 10.31
CA PRO A 110 1.51 -14.13 9.01
C PRO A 110 0.19 -14.92 8.95
N ALA A 111 -0.21 -15.57 10.02
CA ALA A 111 -1.48 -16.30 10.08
C ALA A 111 -2.72 -15.44 9.73
N SER A 112 -2.62 -14.12 9.90
CA SER A 112 -3.72 -13.18 9.62
C SER A 112 -3.79 -12.73 8.14
N PHE A 113 -2.72 -12.82 7.36
CA PHE A 113 -2.70 -12.28 6.01
C PHE A 113 -2.22 -13.29 4.93
N ILE A 114 -1.46 -14.32 5.29
CA ILE A 114 -1.00 -15.34 4.33
C ILE A 114 -2.18 -16.05 3.66
N PRO A 115 -3.24 -16.49 4.38
CA PRO A 115 -4.39 -17.13 3.73
C PRO A 115 -5.11 -16.21 2.74
N LEU A 116 -5.08 -14.91 2.99
CA LEU A 116 -5.62 -13.92 2.05
C LEU A 116 -4.70 -13.76 0.83
N ALA A 117 -3.38 -13.75 1.05
CA ALA A 117 -2.40 -13.67 -0.04
C ALA A 117 -2.53 -14.85 -1.00
N GLU A 118 -2.69 -16.06 -0.47
CA GLU A 118 -2.91 -17.30 -1.25
C GLU A 118 -4.20 -17.20 -2.07
N LYS A 119 -5.33 -16.84 -1.45
CA LYS A 119 -6.64 -16.72 -2.12
C LYS A 119 -6.72 -15.62 -3.19
N SER A 120 -5.83 -14.64 -3.13
CA SER A 120 -5.87 -13.44 -3.98
C SER A 120 -4.70 -13.36 -4.95
N ASP A 121 -3.96 -14.47 -5.16
CA ASP A 121 -2.77 -14.56 -6.01
C ASP A 121 -1.69 -13.51 -5.65
N LEU A 122 -1.62 -13.15 -4.37
CA LEU A 122 -0.65 -12.19 -3.85
C LEU A 122 0.53 -12.86 -3.15
N ILE A 123 0.53 -14.19 -2.99
CA ILE A 123 1.57 -14.91 -2.25
C ILE A 123 2.91 -14.85 -2.99
N ILE A 124 2.93 -14.98 -4.31
CA ILE A 124 4.16 -14.88 -5.11
C ILE A 124 4.76 -13.47 -5.02
N PRO A 125 4.03 -12.38 -5.36
CA PRO A 125 4.59 -11.04 -5.24
C PRO A 125 4.98 -10.66 -3.80
N LEU A 126 4.32 -11.21 -2.79
CA LEU A 126 4.69 -11.06 -1.38
C LEU A 126 6.05 -11.68 -1.10
N THR A 127 6.25 -12.95 -1.48
CA THR A 127 7.51 -13.67 -1.28
C THR A 127 8.65 -13.00 -2.04
N GLN A 128 8.44 -12.58 -3.27
CA GLN A 128 9.41 -11.83 -4.06
C GLN A 128 9.80 -10.50 -3.40
N SER A 129 8.83 -9.80 -2.79
CA SER A 129 9.11 -8.58 -2.04
C SER A 129 9.98 -8.85 -0.81
N LEU A 130 9.72 -9.93 -0.07
CA LEU A 130 10.55 -10.37 1.05
C LEU A 130 11.96 -10.73 0.59
N MET A 131 12.10 -11.53 -0.48
CA MET A 131 13.39 -11.93 -1.03
C MET A 131 14.27 -10.71 -1.36
N ARG A 132 13.71 -9.69 -2.01
CA ARG A 132 14.46 -8.44 -2.29
C ARG A 132 14.97 -7.76 -1.03
N GLN A 133 14.15 -7.68 0.03
CA GLN A 133 14.55 -7.08 1.30
C GLN A 133 15.62 -7.92 2.01
N VAL A 134 15.48 -9.25 1.98
CA VAL A 134 16.47 -10.19 2.54
C VAL A 134 17.83 -10.00 1.88
N VAL A 135 17.88 -9.93 0.54
CA VAL A 135 19.13 -9.66 -0.19
C VAL A 135 19.76 -8.35 0.28
N ALA A 136 18.98 -7.27 0.40
CA ALA A 136 19.50 -5.99 0.86
C ALA A 136 20.07 -6.07 2.28
N HIS A 137 19.34 -6.72 3.21
CA HIS A 137 19.77 -6.87 4.61
C HIS A 137 21.01 -7.74 4.74
N MET A 138 21.04 -8.91 4.08
CA MET A 138 22.18 -9.84 4.16
C MET A 138 23.42 -9.26 3.50
N ASN A 139 23.28 -8.55 2.38
CA ASN A 139 24.40 -7.88 1.74
C ASN A 139 25.03 -6.77 2.62
N ALA A 140 24.21 -6.09 3.45
CA ALA A 140 24.71 -5.08 4.38
C ALA A 140 25.61 -5.67 5.49
N ILE A 141 25.40 -6.95 5.86
CA ILE A 141 26.15 -7.65 6.91
C ILE A 141 26.98 -8.83 6.39
N ALA A 142 27.15 -8.94 5.07
CA ALA A 142 27.78 -10.09 4.41
C ALA A 142 29.15 -10.48 5.03
N HIS A 143 29.97 -9.48 5.40
CA HIS A 143 31.30 -9.68 6.02
C HIS A 143 31.24 -10.31 7.43
N ARG A 144 30.07 -10.40 8.05
CA ARG A 144 29.87 -10.95 9.39
C ARG A 144 29.22 -12.34 9.38
N LEU A 145 28.75 -12.78 8.21
CA LEU A 145 28.06 -14.07 8.08
C LEU A 145 29.12 -15.20 7.95
N PRO A 146 28.93 -16.34 8.65
CA PRO A 146 29.80 -17.48 8.51
C PRO A 146 29.66 -18.13 7.12
N GLU A 147 30.68 -18.87 6.70
CA GLU A 147 30.57 -19.71 5.50
C GLU A 147 29.49 -20.76 5.65
N GLY A 148 28.76 -20.99 4.56
CA GLY A 148 27.65 -21.94 4.55
C GLY A 148 26.41 -21.49 5.33
N PHE A 149 26.29 -20.17 5.57
CA PHE A 149 25.12 -19.63 6.25
C PHE A 149 23.83 -19.88 5.48
N HIS A 150 22.81 -20.41 6.16
CA HIS A 150 21.53 -20.80 5.58
C HIS A 150 20.50 -19.68 5.72
N ILE A 151 19.73 -19.47 4.65
CA ILE A 151 18.59 -18.54 4.66
C ILE A 151 17.37 -19.37 4.27
N GLY A 152 16.54 -19.72 5.27
CA GLY A 152 15.27 -20.42 5.08
C GLY A 152 14.18 -19.44 4.64
N ILE A 153 13.50 -19.75 3.56
CA ILE A 153 12.34 -19.00 3.07
C ILE A 153 11.18 -19.95 2.84
N ASN A 154 10.04 -19.58 3.42
CA ASN A 154 8.79 -20.29 3.26
C ASN A 154 8.15 -20.00 1.89
N PHE A 155 7.89 -21.04 1.11
CA PHE A 155 7.23 -20.98 -0.19
C PHE A 155 5.89 -21.73 -0.16
N SER A 156 4.88 -21.16 -0.81
CA SER A 156 3.61 -21.86 -1.04
C SER A 156 3.74 -22.88 -2.16
N ALA A 157 2.86 -23.89 -2.18
CA ALA A 157 2.81 -24.87 -3.26
C ALA A 157 2.62 -24.21 -4.63
N SER A 158 1.75 -23.20 -4.71
CA SER A 158 1.51 -22.43 -5.95
C SER A 158 2.74 -21.69 -6.46
N HIS A 159 3.65 -21.26 -5.57
CA HIS A 159 4.89 -20.62 -5.98
C HIS A 159 5.90 -21.66 -6.49
N ILE A 160 6.06 -22.79 -5.80
CA ILE A 160 6.99 -23.87 -6.18
C ILE A 160 6.64 -24.45 -7.54
N THR A 161 5.34 -24.59 -7.84
CA THR A 161 4.87 -25.10 -9.13
C THR A 161 4.91 -24.07 -10.26
N SER A 162 5.24 -22.80 -9.97
CA SER A 162 5.33 -21.78 -11.01
C SER A 162 6.52 -22.05 -11.95
N PRO A 163 6.38 -21.75 -13.26
CA PRO A 163 7.46 -21.98 -14.24
C PRO A 163 8.76 -21.24 -13.93
N ASP A 164 8.64 -20.08 -13.27
CA ASP A 164 9.76 -19.17 -13.01
C ASP A 164 10.47 -19.44 -11.67
N PHE A 165 9.96 -20.35 -10.84
CA PHE A 165 10.41 -20.57 -9.48
C PHE A 165 11.93 -20.84 -9.38
N VAL A 166 12.44 -21.76 -10.17
CA VAL A 166 13.87 -22.13 -10.16
C VAL A 166 14.73 -20.93 -10.58
N ALA A 167 14.31 -20.22 -11.63
CA ALA A 167 15.03 -19.03 -12.09
C ALA A 167 15.04 -17.92 -11.02
N GLU A 168 13.95 -17.74 -10.29
CA GLU A 168 13.87 -16.81 -9.16
C GLU A 168 14.80 -17.21 -8.02
N CYS A 169 14.86 -18.49 -7.64
CA CYS A 169 15.75 -19.00 -6.62
C CYS A 169 17.22 -18.81 -6.99
N LEU A 170 17.58 -19.09 -8.24
CA LEU A 170 18.94 -18.89 -8.76
C LEU A 170 19.32 -17.41 -8.73
N LYS A 171 18.45 -16.53 -9.25
CA LYS A 171 18.65 -15.09 -9.22
C LYS A 171 18.78 -14.55 -7.80
N PHE A 172 17.98 -15.06 -6.86
CA PHE A 172 18.08 -14.72 -5.45
C PHE A 172 19.47 -15.08 -4.89
N LYS A 173 19.93 -16.31 -5.13
CA LYS A 173 21.26 -16.79 -4.72
C LYS A 173 22.39 -15.94 -5.31
N GLU A 174 22.31 -15.61 -6.60
CA GLU A 174 23.30 -14.79 -7.31
C GLU A 174 23.32 -13.32 -6.85
N SER A 175 22.25 -12.86 -6.24
CA SER A 175 22.16 -11.47 -5.73
C SER A 175 22.94 -11.23 -4.45
N PHE A 176 23.45 -12.28 -3.80
CA PHE A 176 24.27 -12.14 -2.61
C PHE A 176 25.74 -11.87 -2.94
N ARG A 177 26.32 -10.93 -2.21
CA ARG A 177 27.77 -10.63 -2.30
C ARG A 177 28.65 -11.71 -1.65
N HIS A 178 28.07 -12.49 -0.74
CA HIS A 178 28.74 -13.59 -0.06
C HIS A 178 28.47 -14.92 -0.82
N PRO A 179 29.48 -15.53 -1.45
CA PRO A 179 29.26 -16.65 -2.36
C PRO A 179 28.82 -17.96 -1.67
N ALA A 180 29.06 -18.07 -0.35
CA ALA A 180 28.77 -19.29 0.41
C ALA A 180 27.42 -19.23 1.17
N LEU A 181 26.50 -18.35 0.80
CA LEU A 181 25.14 -18.36 1.35
C LEU A 181 24.30 -19.43 0.67
N ASN A 182 23.57 -20.21 1.47
CA ASN A 182 22.69 -21.27 0.99
C ASN A 182 21.23 -20.86 1.18
N LEU A 183 20.43 -20.97 0.11
CA LEU A 183 18.98 -20.89 0.20
C LEU A 183 18.43 -22.24 0.67
N VAL A 184 17.59 -22.22 1.70
CA VAL A 184 16.78 -23.36 2.13
C VAL A 184 15.33 -23.06 1.75
N ILE A 185 14.75 -23.92 0.89
CA ILE A 185 13.36 -23.83 0.49
C ILE A 185 12.53 -24.58 1.54
N GLU A 186 11.70 -23.85 2.25
CA GLU A 186 10.77 -24.41 3.21
C GLU A 186 9.36 -24.46 2.60
N VAL A 187 8.77 -25.66 2.60
CA VAL A 187 7.44 -25.87 2.03
C VAL A 187 6.41 -25.85 3.15
N THR A 188 5.41 -24.98 3.05
CA THR A 188 4.35 -24.92 4.05
C THR A 188 3.36 -26.06 3.87
N GLU A 189 3.04 -26.80 4.95
CA GLU A 189 2.14 -27.97 4.96
C GLU A 189 0.66 -27.65 4.64
N ARG A 190 0.32 -26.39 4.40
CA ARG A 190 -1.07 -25.96 4.25
C ARG A 190 -1.77 -26.43 2.98
N GLU A 191 -0.99 -26.74 1.94
CA GLU A 191 -1.50 -27.30 0.70
C GLU A 191 -0.68 -28.54 0.35
N PRO A 192 -1.32 -29.67 -0.05
CA PRO A 192 -0.58 -30.83 -0.51
C PRO A 192 0.21 -30.46 -1.75
N LEU A 193 1.52 -30.56 -1.67
CA LEU A 193 2.40 -30.44 -2.82
C LEU A 193 2.25 -31.71 -3.64
N ASN A 194 1.60 -31.64 -4.79
CA ASN A 194 1.64 -32.75 -5.75
C ASN A 194 3.03 -32.73 -6.40
N VAL A 195 3.91 -33.54 -5.82
CA VAL A 195 5.26 -33.75 -6.34
C VAL A 195 5.14 -34.76 -7.48
N ASP A 196 5.14 -34.26 -8.71
CA ASP A 196 5.28 -35.09 -9.88
C ASP A 196 6.77 -35.18 -10.28
N ASP A 197 7.09 -36.18 -11.15
CA ASP A 197 8.47 -36.40 -11.58
C ASP A 197 9.05 -35.16 -12.31
N ASP A 198 8.21 -34.36 -12.95
CA ASP A 198 8.62 -33.14 -13.65
C ASP A 198 9.05 -32.04 -12.66
N LEU A 199 8.37 -31.91 -11.53
CA LEU A 199 8.78 -30.97 -10.47
C LEU A 199 10.12 -31.38 -9.87
N VAL A 200 10.32 -32.68 -9.60
CA VAL A 200 11.60 -33.22 -9.06
C VAL A 200 12.76 -32.96 -10.01
N GLN A 201 12.54 -33.07 -11.33
CA GLN A 201 13.58 -32.82 -12.34
C GLN A 201 13.93 -31.35 -12.50
N ARG A 202 13.01 -30.43 -12.12
CA ARG A 202 13.24 -28.97 -12.20
C ARG A 202 13.92 -28.41 -10.96
N LEU A 203 13.78 -29.04 -9.79
CA LEU A 203 14.43 -28.66 -8.52
C LEU A 203 15.85 -29.23 -8.44
#